data_b7f6921b0e0744656850932238360699
#
_entry.id   b7f6921b0e0744656850932238360699
#
_cell.length_a   1.000
_cell.length_b   1.000
_cell.length_c   1.000
_cell.angle_alpha   90.00
_cell.angle_beta   90.00
_cell.angle_gamma   90.00
#
_symmetry.space_group_name_H-M   'P 1'
#
loop_
_entity.id
_entity.type
_entity.pdbx_description
1 polymer ?
#
loop_
_entity_poly.entity_id
_entity_poly.type
_entity_poly.pdbx_seq_one_letter_code
_entity_poly.pdbx_strand_id
1 'polypeptide(L)'
;MPEQIVITDTVTELIEVALQGPPGGPGPAGAPGGALLTGTAGAALSGHMAVAYDDDGDLVYASADNGRHAFTLAGITTGAAASGAQATVQRNDIVDHNGWSWVPGAPVFLGLGGTLVQTPAPTALFLKPIGLALTAQRLMLNIQPAMFVA
;
A
#
# COMPACT_ATOMS: atom_id res chain seq x y z
N MET A 1 25.68 49.45 10.42
CA MET A 1 24.87 49.65 10.62
C MET A 1 24.96 49.78 10.86
N PRO A 2 24.90 49.02 10.76
CA PRO A 2 24.16 48.98 10.90
C PRO A 2 24.53 48.74 10.82
N GLU A 3 24.10 47.81 10.72
CA GLU A 3 23.33 47.65 10.60
C GLU A 3 23.51 47.46 10.47
N GLN A 4 23.77 47.23 10.60
CA GLN A 4 23.08 47.10 10.50
C GLN A 4 23.19 46.87 10.41
N ILE A 5 23.72 46.80 10.48
CA ILE A 5 23.02 46.80 10.52
C ILE A 5 23.25 46.45 10.40
N VAL A 6 23.47 46.16 10.29
CA VAL A 6 22.71 46.20 10.31
C VAL A 6 22.86 45.72 10.18
N ILE A 7 23.01 45.23 10.15
CA ILE A 7 22.29 45.13 10.12
C ILE A 7 22.47 44.71 9.98
N THR A 8 22.65 44.44 9.86
CA THR A 8 21.93 44.48 9.86
C THR A 8 21.97 44.08 9.69
N ASP A 9 22.10 43.80 9.63
CA ASP A 9 21.28 43.68 9.57
C ASP A 9 21.46 43.15 9.45
N THR A 10 21.66 42.95 9.40
CA THR A 10 20.85 42.86 9.51
C THR A 10 20.81 42.36 9.51
N VAL A 11 21.16 42.28 9.19
CA VAL A 11 20.21 42.22 9.47
C VAL A 11 20.14 41.77 9.42
N THR A 12 20.15 41.32 9.20
CA THR A 12 19.25 41.28 9.42
C THR A 12 19.21 40.75 9.26
N GLU A 13 19.09 40.26 9.15
CA GLU A 13 18.25 40.08 9.22
C GLU A 13 18.09 39.51 9.32
N LEU A 14 18.30 39.05 8.81
CA LEU A 14 17.56 39.00 9.20
C LEU A 14 17.34 38.46 9.32
N ILE A 15 17.32 38.13 9.18
CA ILE A 15 16.53 38.08 9.54
C ILE A 15 16.24 37.51 9.62
N GLU A 16 16.14 37.18 9.45
CA GLU A 16 15.37 37.01 9.67
C GLU A 16 15.06 36.47 9.79
N VAL A 17 15.21 36.21 9.81
CA VAL A 17 14.47 35.88 10.00
C VAL A 17 14.13 35.44 10.34
N ALA A 18 14.17 35.12 10.00
CA ALA A 18 13.38 34.89 10.27
C ALA A 18 13.17 34.42 10.69
N LEU A 19 13.12 34.32 10.80
CA LEU A 19 12.50 33.87 11.26
C LEU A 19 11.60 33.51 11.18
N GLN A 20 11.55 33.48 10.81
CA GLN A 20 10.42 32.82 10.46
C GLN A 20 10.25 31.61 11.30
N GLY A 21 9.09 31.43 11.75
CA GLY A 21 8.82 30.23 12.42
C GLY A 21 9.28 29.08 11.59
N PRO A 22 9.67 28.06 12.18
CA PRO A 22 9.89 26.87 11.42
C PRO A 22 8.64 26.65 10.62
N PRO A 23 8.82 26.24 9.45
CA PRO A 23 7.71 25.69 8.74
C PRO A 23 7.00 24.80 9.69
N GLY A 24 5.76 24.84 9.64
CA GLY A 24 4.98 23.87 10.33
C GLY A 24 5.67 22.56 10.19
N GLY A 25 5.59 21.79 11.18
CA GLY A 25 6.17 20.50 11.13
C GLY A 25 5.89 19.90 9.79
N PRO A 26 6.80 19.15 9.27
CA PRO A 26 6.51 18.45 8.07
C PRO A 26 5.16 17.83 8.27
N GLY A 27 4.38 17.90 7.28
CA GLY A 27 3.21 17.09 7.27
C GLY A 27 3.59 15.72 7.74
N PRO A 28 2.66 14.97 8.19
CA PRO A 28 2.93 13.63 8.58
C PRO A 28 3.81 13.03 7.52
N ALA A 29 4.79 12.34 7.94
CA ALA A 29 5.62 11.62 7.02
C ALA A 29 4.69 11.03 6.01
N GLY A 30 4.98 11.24 4.79
CA GLY A 30 4.27 10.60 3.74
C GLY A 30 4.14 9.14 4.10
N ALA A 31 3.06 8.55 3.70
CA ALA A 31 2.90 7.14 3.90
C ALA A 31 4.22 6.49 3.52
N PRO A 32 4.81 5.73 4.43
CA PRO A 32 6.11 5.16 4.17
C PRO A 32 6.07 4.41 2.85
N GLY A 33 7.08 4.61 2.06
CA GLY A 33 7.34 3.79 0.91
C GLY A 33 6.34 3.84 -0.21
N GLY A 34 5.28 4.63 -0.13
CA GLY A 34 4.39 4.66 -1.25
C GLY A 34 3.03 5.22 -0.96
N ALA A 35 2.36 5.59 -2.03
CA ALA A 35 1.05 6.14 -1.92
C ALA A 35 0.05 5.04 -1.58
N LEU A 36 -0.87 5.36 -0.69
CA LEU A 36 -2.06 4.56 -0.52
C LEU A 36 -3.05 4.92 -1.61
N LEU A 37 -3.73 3.92 -2.13
CA LEU A 37 -4.80 4.12 -3.08
C LEU A 37 -6.13 4.08 -2.34
N THR A 38 -7.10 4.82 -2.87
CA THR A 38 -8.48 4.71 -2.38
C THR A 38 -9.37 4.36 -3.54
N GLY A 39 -10.43 3.62 -3.26
CA GLY A 39 -11.41 3.27 -4.25
C GLY A 39 -12.70 2.84 -3.59
N THR A 40 -13.76 2.78 -4.37
CA THR A 40 -15.07 2.37 -3.88
C THR A 40 -15.10 0.85 -3.73
N ALA A 41 -15.53 0.37 -2.58
CA ALA A 41 -15.71 -1.07 -2.39
C ALA A 41 -16.95 -1.54 -3.13
N GLY A 42 -16.77 -2.47 -4.05
CA GLY A 42 -17.89 -3.07 -4.79
C GLY A 42 -18.62 -4.14 -3.99
N ALA A 43 -18.06 -4.53 -2.87
CA ALA A 43 -18.65 -5.47 -1.94
C ALA A 43 -18.04 -5.20 -0.57
N ALA A 44 -18.58 -5.80 0.48
CA ALA A 44 -17.97 -5.67 1.80
C ALA A 44 -16.58 -6.30 1.78
N LEU A 45 -15.58 -5.55 2.22
CA LEU A 45 -14.18 -5.96 2.22
C LEU A 45 -13.63 -6.00 3.63
N SER A 46 -12.81 -6.99 3.92
CA SER A 46 -12.05 -7.08 5.16
C SER A 46 -10.65 -6.48 4.95
N GLY A 47 -9.97 -6.18 6.04
CA GLY A 47 -8.59 -5.72 5.97
C GLY A 47 -7.62 -6.85 5.63
N HIS A 48 -6.46 -6.48 5.13
CA HIS A 48 -5.36 -7.40 4.80
C HIS A 48 -5.74 -8.46 3.76
N MET A 49 -6.63 -8.09 2.84
CA MET A 49 -7.05 -8.95 1.74
C MET A 49 -6.67 -8.32 0.41
N ALA A 50 -6.37 -9.17 -0.56
CA ALA A 50 -6.04 -8.70 -1.90
C ALA A 50 -7.31 -8.28 -2.63
N VAL A 51 -7.26 -7.14 -3.30
CA VAL A 51 -8.39 -6.61 -4.06
C VAL A 51 -7.96 -6.21 -5.46
N ALA A 52 -8.91 -6.24 -6.37
CA ALA A 52 -8.72 -5.89 -7.76
C ALA A 52 -9.88 -5.02 -8.22
N TYR A 53 -9.69 -4.34 -9.34
CA TYR A 53 -10.77 -3.54 -9.93
C TYR A 53 -11.68 -4.43 -10.78
N ASP A 54 -12.99 -4.27 -10.62
CA ASP A 54 -13.96 -4.92 -11.48
C ASP A 54 -14.24 -4.06 -12.73
N ASP A 55 -15.22 -4.45 -13.52
CA ASP A 55 -15.56 -3.75 -14.76
C ASP A 55 -16.09 -2.33 -14.54
N ASP A 56 -16.64 -2.07 -13.37
CA ASP A 56 -17.16 -0.76 -12.99
C ASP A 56 -16.11 0.12 -12.36
N GLY A 57 -14.91 -0.40 -12.16
CA GLY A 57 -13.84 0.31 -11.48
C GLY A 57 -13.91 0.26 -9.97
N ASP A 58 -14.76 -0.59 -9.42
CA ASP A 58 -14.87 -0.79 -7.98
C ASP A 58 -13.89 -1.86 -7.50
N LEU A 59 -13.59 -1.84 -6.22
CA LEU A 59 -12.69 -2.81 -5.61
C LEU A 59 -13.47 -4.03 -5.14
N VAL A 60 -13.02 -5.19 -5.56
CA VAL A 60 -13.57 -6.49 -5.15
C VAL A 60 -12.41 -7.41 -4.77
N TYR A 61 -12.71 -8.51 -4.07
CA TYR A 61 -11.65 -9.45 -3.76
C TYR A 61 -11.00 -9.98 -5.02
N ALA A 62 -9.67 -9.93 -5.07
CA ALA A 62 -8.91 -10.51 -6.16
C ALA A 62 -8.84 -12.03 -5.99
N SER A 63 -8.85 -12.76 -7.09
CA SER A 63 -8.76 -14.21 -7.02
C SER A 63 -7.90 -14.76 -8.16
N ALA A 64 -7.04 -15.70 -7.84
CA ALA A 64 -6.14 -16.31 -8.81
C ALA A 64 -6.87 -17.19 -9.83
N ASP A 65 -8.13 -17.48 -9.64
CA ASP A 65 -8.95 -18.22 -10.61
C ASP A 65 -9.76 -17.29 -11.53
N ASN A 66 -9.54 -15.98 -11.45
CA ASN A 66 -10.13 -15.01 -12.36
C ASN A 66 -9.01 -14.36 -13.17
N GLY A 67 -8.90 -14.72 -14.44
CA GLY A 67 -7.79 -14.28 -15.29
C GLY A 67 -7.64 -12.76 -15.40
N ARG A 68 -8.73 -12.00 -15.25
CA ARG A 68 -8.65 -10.55 -15.29
C ARG A 68 -7.92 -9.96 -14.10
N HIS A 69 -7.99 -10.62 -12.96
CA HIS A 69 -7.34 -10.13 -11.76
C HIS A 69 -5.81 -10.17 -11.84
N ALA A 70 -5.26 -10.91 -12.81
CA ALA A 70 -3.84 -10.87 -13.10
C ALA A 70 -3.38 -9.47 -13.49
N PHE A 71 -4.25 -8.69 -14.11
CA PHE A 71 -3.93 -7.35 -14.64
C PHE A 71 -4.57 -6.22 -13.84
N THR A 72 -5.62 -6.51 -13.08
CA THR A 72 -6.39 -5.48 -12.38
C THR A 72 -6.16 -5.46 -10.89
N LEU A 73 -5.20 -6.21 -10.39
CA LEU A 73 -4.90 -6.24 -8.96
C LEU A 73 -4.52 -4.84 -8.47
N ALA A 74 -5.23 -4.36 -7.46
CA ALA A 74 -4.96 -3.04 -6.89
C ALA A 74 -3.93 -3.10 -5.77
N GLY A 75 -4.02 -4.10 -4.90
CA GLY A 75 -3.14 -4.25 -3.76
C GLY A 75 -3.85 -4.94 -2.61
N ILE A 76 -3.47 -4.56 -1.39
CA ILE A 76 -4.00 -5.17 -0.16
C ILE A 76 -4.73 -4.10 0.64
N THR A 77 -5.92 -4.42 1.11
CA THR A 77 -6.70 -3.50 1.94
C THR A 77 -6.00 -3.26 3.28
N THR A 78 -6.09 -2.03 3.77
CA THR A 78 -5.53 -1.67 5.08
C THR A 78 -6.54 -1.83 6.21
N GLY A 79 -7.82 -1.95 5.87
CA GLY A 79 -8.89 -2.12 6.85
C GLY A 79 -10.18 -2.52 6.16
N ALA A 80 -11.22 -2.75 6.94
CA ALA A 80 -12.51 -3.15 6.41
C ALA A 80 -13.20 -1.97 5.74
N ALA A 81 -14.03 -2.28 4.76
CA ALA A 81 -14.88 -1.29 4.10
C ALA A 81 -16.22 -1.94 3.77
N ALA A 82 -17.30 -1.22 4.05
CA ALA A 82 -18.62 -1.69 3.66
C ALA A 82 -18.81 -1.52 2.15
N SER A 83 -19.70 -2.29 1.57
CA SER A 83 -20.06 -2.13 0.16
C SER A 83 -20.49 -0.68 -0.13
N GLY A 84 -19.92 -0.08 -1.14
CA GLY A 84 -20.18 1.31 -1.52
C GLY A 84 -19.34 2.34 -0.76
N ALA A 85 -18.61 1.94 0.26
CA ALA A 85 -17.74 2.85 1.02
C ALA A 85 -16.36 2.92 0.40
N GLN A 86 -15.56 3.90 0.82
CA GLN A 86 -14.18 4.01 0.39
C GLN A 86 -13.31 2.96 1.07
N ALA A 87 -12.53 2.26 0.30
CA ALA A 87 -11.52 1.34 0.81
C ALA A 87 -10.13 1.91 0.55
N THR A 88 -9.23 1.68 1.47
CA THR A 88 -7.83 2.09 1.33
C THR A 88 -6.98 0.86 1.04
N VAL A 89 -6.10 0.99 0.06
CA VAL A 89 -5.31 -0.12 -0.48
C VAL A 89 -3.83 0.24 -0.46
N GLN A 90 -3.00 -0.69 -0.05
CA GLN A 90 -1.55 -0.56 -0.05
C GLN A 90 -0.96 -1.46 -1.13
N ARG A 91 0.00 -0.94 -1.91
CA ARG A 91 0.60 -1.67 -3.03
C ARG A 91 2.06 -2.04 -2.79
N ASN A 92 2.73 -1.38 -1.88
CA ASN A 92 4.14 -1.61 -1.61
C ASN A 92 4.44 -1.35 -0.14
N ASP A 93 5.74 -1.47 0.23
CA ASP A 93 6.20 -1.29 1.58
C ASP A 93 5.83 -2.48 2.48
N ILE A 94 5.91 -2.31 3.77
CA ILE A 94 5.78 -3.40 4.74
C ILE A 94 4.40 -3.38 5.37
N VAL A 95 3.80 -4.55 5.48
CA VAL A 95 2.51 -4.75 6.15
C VAL A 95 2.68 -5.77 7.25
N ASP A 96 2.20 -5.44 8.43
CA ASP A 96 2.17 -6.33 9.58
C ASP A 96 0.74 -6.76 9.88
N HIS A 97 0.55 -8.02 10.20
CA HIS A 97 -0.76 -8.53 10.60
C HIS A 97 -0.62 -9.75 11.51
N ASN A 98 -1.18 -9.66 12.69
CA ASN A 98 -1.05 -10.71 13.70
C ASN A 98 -1.71 -12.03 13.30
N GLY A 99 -2.65 -11.99 12.37
CA GLY A 99 -3.34 -13.19 11.91
C GLY A 99 -2.55 -14.03 10.92
N TRP A 100 -1.41 -13.55 10.47
CA TRP A 100 -0.60 -14.28 9.52
C TRP A 100 0.34 -15.26 10.21
N SER A 101 0.71 -16.32 9.46
CA SER A 101 1.67 -17.34 9.90
C SER A 101 2.56 -17.73 8.72
N TRP A 102 3.29 -16.76 8.19
CA TRP A 102 4.16 -17.00 7.03
C TRP A 102 5.40 -17.80 7.39
N VAL A 103 5.89 -18.54 6.40
CA VAL A 103 7.25 -19.07 6.45
C VAL A 103 8.18 -17.94 6.01
N PRO A 104 9.06 -17.44 6.89
CA PRO A 104 9.95 -16.32 6.54
C PRO A 104 10.86 -16.69 5.36
N GLY A 105 11.09 -15.71 4.49
CA GLY A 105 11.94 -15.89 3.32
C GLY A 105 11.26 -16.52 2.12
N ALA A 106 10.00 -16.93 2.23
CA ALA A 106 9.26 -17.51 1.13
C ALA A 106 8.34 -16.46 0.49
N PRO A 107 8.13 -16.54 -0.83
CA PRO A 107 7.23 -15.59 -1.50
C PRO A 107 5.78 -15.83 -1.13
N VAL A 108 4.99 -14.75 -1.25
CA VAL A 108 3.55 -14.80 -1.02
C VAL A 108 2.86 -14.45 -2.33
N PHE A 109 1.84 -15.23 -2.67
CA PHE A 109 1.10 -15.12 -3.92
C PHE A 109 -0.37 -14.80 -3.66
N LEU A 110 -1.03 -14.32 -4.70
CA LEU A 110 -2.48 -14.17 -4.68
C LEU A 110 -3.13 -15.56 -4.60
N GLY A 111 -4.03 -15.72 -3.65
CA GLY A 111 -4.85 -16.93 -3.53
C GLY A 111 -6.23 -16.72 -4.14
N LEU A 112 -7.20 -17.45 -3.65
CA LEU A 112 -8.58 -17.34 -4.09
C LEU A 112 -9.35 -16.40 -3.17
N GLY A 113 -10.26 -15.61 -3.74
CA GLY A 113 -11.19 -14.80 -2.93
C GLY A 113 -10.51 -13.78 -2.03
N GLY A 114 -9.44 -13.16 -2.48
CA GLY A 114 -8.73 -12.13 -1.71
C GLY A 114 -7.69 -12.66 -0.75
N THR A 115 -7.52 -13.97 -0.64
CA THR A 115 -6.54 -14.55 0.27
C THR A 115 -5.12 -14.40 -0.26
N LEU A 116 -4.17 -14.42 0.66
CA LEU A 116 -2.75 -14.44 0.36
C LEU A 116 -2.19 -15.80 0.77
N VAL A 117 -1.41 -16.42 -0.09
CA VAL A 117 -0.94 -17.78 0.14
C VAL A 117 0.54 -17.91 -0.24
N GLN A 118 1.23 -18.84 0.37
CA GLN A 118 2.59 -19.21 -0.03
C GLN A 118 2.60 -20.45 -0.93
N THR A 119 1.50 -21.17 -0.96
CA THR A 119 1.30 -22.30 -1.89
C THR A 119 0.11 -21.96 -2.77
N PRO A 120 0.31 -21.74 -4.07
CA PRO A 120 -0.77 -21.40 -5.00
C PRO A 120 -1.85 -22.47 -5.01
N ALA A 121 -3.10 -22.00 -5.18
CA ALA A 121 -4.23 -22.91 -5.24
C ALA A 121 -4.15 -23.79 -6.51
N PRO A 122 -4.63 -25.04 -6.44
CA PRO A 122 -4.61 -25.90 -7.63
C PRO A 122 -5.44 -25.36 -8.79
N THR A 123 -6.46 -24.57 -8.49
CA THR A 123 -7.34 -23.97 -9.50
C THR A 123 -6.84 -22.61 -10.00
N ALA A 124 -5.68 -22.15 -9.54
CA ALA A 124 -5.15 -20.87 -9.97
C ALA A 124 -4.84 -20.88 -11.46
N LEU A 125 -5.27 -19.84 -12.15
CA LEU A 125 -4.98 -19.66 -13.56
C LEU A 125 -3.65 -18.98 -13.80
N PHE A 126 -3.10 -18.32 -12.77
CA PHE A 126 -1.85 -17.62 -12.85
C PHE A 126 -1.20 -17.57 -11.47
N LEU A 127 0.11 -17.32 -11.47
CA LEU A 127 0.87 -17.04 -10.26
C LEU A 127 1.13 -15.54 -10.23
N LYS A 128 0.65 -14.85 -9.20
CA LYS A 128 0.86 -13.43 -9.03
C LYS A 128 1.62 -13.20 -7.73
N PRO A 129 2.93 -12.99 -7.78
CA PRO A 129 3.69 -12.69 -6.56
C PRO A 129 3.21 -11.35 -5.98
N ILE A 130 2.89 -11.36 -4.70
CA ILE A 130 2.43 -10.18 -3.97
C ILE A 130 3.58 -9.58 -3.18
N GLY A 131 4.46 -10.42 -2.65
CA GLY A 131 5.58 -9.97 -1.86
C GLY A 131 6.35 -11.10 -1.24
N LEU A 132 7.18 -10.74 -0.28
CA LEU A 132 8.06 -11.69 0.41
C LEU A 132 7.79 -11.61 1.92
N ALA A 133 7.59 -12.76 2.54
CA ALA A 133 7.44 -12.81 3.99
C ALA A 133 8.79 -12.56 4.67
N LEU A 134 8.86 -11.53 5.50
CA LEU A 134 10.06 -11.21 6.27
C LEU A 134 10.06 -11.94 7.60
N THR A 135 8.90 -12.03 8.22
CA THR A 135 8.68 -12.82 9.43
C THR A 135 7.32 -13.51 9.31
N ALA A 136 6.94 -14.28 10.33
CA ALA A 136 5.64 -14.94 10.32
C ALA A 136 4.47 -13.98 10.17
N GLN A 137 4.64 -12.72 10.56
CA GLN A 137 3.55 -11.74 10.58
C GLN A 137 3.87 -10.48 9.78
N ARG A 138 4.99 -10.44 9.09
CA ARG A 138 5.43 -9.26 8.35
C ARG A 138 5.67 -9.60 6.90
N LEU A 139 5.04 -8.84 6.04
CA LEU A 139 5.10 -9.02 4.59
C LEU A 139 5.64 -7.76 3.94
N MET A 140 6.67 -7.91 3.12
CA MET A 140 7.14 -6.82 2.27
C MET A 140 6.43 -6.93 0.93
N LEU A 141 5.61 -5.94 0.62
CA LEU A 141 4.85 -5.92 -0.63
C LEU A 141 5.78 -5.58 -1.80
N ASN A 142 5.66 -6.37 -2.85
CA ASN A 142 6.37 -6.14 -4.10
C ASN A 142 5.62 -6.89 -5.19
N ILE A 143 4.54 -6.27 -5.65
CA ILE A 143 3.63 -6.91 -6.61
C ILE A 143 4.33 -7.04 -7.95
N GLN A 144 4.42 -8.25 -8.44
CA GLN A 144 5.10 -8.60 -9.68
C GLN A 144 4.08 -8.95 -10.77
N PRO A 145 4.50 -8.92 -12.05
CA PRO A 145 3.63 -9.37 -13.12
C PRO A 145 3.20 -10.82 -12.91
N ALA A 146 2.01 -11.14 -13.39
CA ALA A 146 1.49 -12.49 -13.29
C ALA A 146 2.15 -13.41 -14.32
N MET A 147 2.29 -14.67 -13.93
CA MET A 147 2.71 -15.74 -14.83
C MET A 147 1.55 -16.71 -14.99
N PHE A 148 1.03 -16.83 -16.20
CA PHE A 148 -0.08 -17.73 -16.43
C PHE A 148 0.43 -19.17 -16.45
N VAL A 149 -0.35 -20.08 -15.86
CA VAL A 149 -0.03 -21.49 -15.88
C VAL A 149 -0.67 -22.13 -17.09
N ALA A 150 0.03 -23.09 -17.67
CA ALA A 150 -0.45 -23.77 -18.84
C ALA A 150 -1.47 -24.87 -18.46
#